data_5f8aba03064b43a6b89b11b77a9ba1dd
#
_entry.id   5f8aba03064b43a6b89b11b77a9ba1dd
#
_cell.length_a   1.000
_cell.length_b   1.000
_cell.length_c   1.000
_cell.angle_alpha   90.00
_cell.angle_beta   90.00
_cell.angle_gamma   90.00
#
_symmetry.space_group_name_H-M   'P 1'
#
loop_
_entity.id
_entity.type
_entity.pdbx_description
1 polymer ?
#
loop_
_entity_poly.entity_id
_entity_poly.type
_entity_poly.pdbx_seq_one_letter_code
_entity_poly.pdbx_strand_id
1 'polypeptide(L)'
;MKQYLFFALNLLLALEGTSQAKGDYMWQIGQNSHPQENPYALSMVLDFNVLGINLDTFYRGMKMGYFNASISDVDGKLLVYSNGCQIKNGDHSNIPETMSLSPGETDFEWCLSNPSSGYPKFEGGLFISFFSDSIILLLHQRDYVLSNPTRIITDSLFYSSVQRDGDQYVLHEKTVPIVGDNLTDGNVEAVKASKPGAWWVIQGEKNSNRYFSILLDSARVDTVFAQAIGDTTYWGSASGQAVFSPDGSMYARYNFK
;
A
#
# COMPACT_ATOMS: atom_id res chain seq x y z
N MET A 1 -4.19 15.80 -51.14
CA MET A 1 -3.54 14.60 -50.62
C MET A 1 -2.63 14.84 -49.42
N LYS A 2 -1.83 15.89 -49.34
CA LYS A 2 -0.93 16.17 -48.18
C LYS A 2 -1.65 16.47 -46.83
N GLN A 3 -2.83 17.08 -46.85
CA GLN A 3 -3.58 17.38 -45.63
C GLN A 3 -4.21 16.14 -44.96
N TYR A 4 -4.62 15.15 -45.71
CA TYR A 4 -5.16 13.93 -45.15
C TYR A 4 -4.10 13.02 -44.51
N LEU A 5 -2.87 13.09 -44.99
CA LEU A 5 -1.75 12.32 -44.44
C LEU A 5 -1.36 12.85 -43.05
N PHE A 6 -1.44 14.18 -42.83
CA PHE A 6 -1.16 14.82 -41.54
C PHE A 6 -2.23 14.50 -40.48
N PHE A 7 -3.50 14.42 -40.91
CA PHE A 7 -4.60 14.04 -40.02
C PHE A 7 -4.53 12.56 -39.59
N ALA A 8 -4.19 11.66 -40.54
CA ALA A 8 -4.02 10.24 -40.24
C ALA A 8 -2.81 9.97 -39.33
N LEU A 9 -1.71 10.74 -39.49
CA LEU A 9 -0.54 10.60 -38.65
C LEU A 9 -0.78 11.11 -37.22
N ASN A 10 -1.55 12.20 -37.06
CA ASN A 10 -1.93 12.70 -35.74
C ASN A 10 -2.97 11.79 -35.06
N LEU A 11 -3.84 11.13 -35.80
CA LEU A 11 -4.78 10.14 -35.28
C LEU A 11 -4.07 8.86 -34.81
N LEU A 12 -3.03 8.43 -35.53
CA LEU A 12 -2.18 7.30 -35.13
C LEU A 12 -1.33 7.61 -33.90
N LEU A 13 -0.81 8.85 -33.76
CA LEU A 13 -0.10 9.28 -32.57
C LEU A 13 -1.01 9.48 -31.35
N ALA A 14 -2.29 9.79 -31.56
CA ALA A 14 -3.28 9.87 -30.49
C ALA A 14 -3.79 8.49 -30.01
N LEU A 15 -3.50 7.43 -30.77
CA LEU A 15 -3.84 6.05 -30.40
C LEU A 15 -2.72 5.31 -29.65
N GLU A 16 -1.55 5.92 -29.50
CA GLU A 16 -0.60 5.52 -28.45
C GLU A 16 -1.12 6.06 -27.11
N GLY A 17 -2.31 5.66 -26.71
CA GLY A 17 -2.74 5.74 -25.34
C GLY A 17 -1.70 4.98 -24.54
N THR A 18 -0.91 5.67 -23.74
CA THR A 18 -0.08 5.05 -22.72
C THR A 18 -0.99 4.11 -21.96
N SER A 19 -0.81 2.81 -22.18
CA SER A 19 -1.53 1.80 -21.39
C SER A 19 -1.24 2.15 -19.93
N GLN A 20 -2.27 2.57 -19.21
CA GLN A 20 -2.15 2.81 -17.78
C GLN A 20 -1.71 1.47 -17.17
N ALA A 21 -0.61 1.50 -16.43
CA ALA A 21 -0.16 0.30 -15.73
C ALA A 21 -1.28 -0.17 -14.80
N LYS A 22 -1.64 -1.46 -14.88
CA LYS A 22 -2.76 -2.05 -14.15
C LYS A 22 -2.39 -2.49 -12.74
N GLY A 23 -1.44 -1.82 -12.10
CA GLY A 23 -0.91 -2.20 -10.78
C GLY A 23 -1.96 -2.25 -9.65
N ASP A 24 -3.10 -1.59 -9.83
CA ASP A 24 -4.22 -1.51 -8.89
C ASP A 24 -5.51 -2.17 -9.40
N TYR A 25 -5.44 -3.03 -10.42
CA TYR A 25 -6.62 -3.63 -11.06
C TYR A 25 -7.24 -4.80 -10.30
N MET A 26 -6.58 -5.29 -9.26
CA MET A 26 -7.08 -6.41 -8.44
C MET A 26 -7.20 -6.00 -6.98
N TRP A 27 -8.41 -5.73 -6.51
CA TRP A 27 -8.66 -5.35 -5.12
C TRP A 27 -9.11 -6.54 -4.28
N GLN A 28 -8.45 -6.71 -3.14
CA GLN A 28 -8.75 -7.75 -2.17
C GLN A 28 -9.55 -7.17 -1.02
N ILE A 29 -10.79 -7.55 -0.84
CA ILE A 29 -11.67 -7.03 0.23
C ILE A 29 -12.40 -8.14 0.98
N GLY A 30 -13.06 -7.79 2.08
CA GLY A 30 -14.01 -8.63 2.78
C GLY A 30 -13.45 -9.42 3.95
N GLN A 31 -14.33 -10.22 4.52
CA GLN A 31 -14.07 -11.03 5.71
C GLN A 31 -13.36 -12.34 5.35
N ASN A 32 -13.12 -13.17 6.37
CA ASN A 32 -12.46 -14.45 6.23
C ASN A 32 -13.33 -15.62 6.69
N SER A 33 -14.64 -15.48 6.63
CA SER A 33 -15.53 -16.56 7.04
C SER A 33 -15.58 -17.64 5.98
N HIS A 34 -15.56 -18.89 6.43
CA HIS A 34 -15.83 -20.02 5.55
C HIS A 34 -17.28 -19.94 5.04
N PRO A 35 -17.56 -20.20 3.76
CA PRO A 35 -18.92 -20.10 3.20
C PRO A 35 -19.97 -20.90 3.92
N GLN A 36 -19.59 -22.04 4.52
CA GLN A 36 -20.50 -22.89 5.32
C GLN A 36 -20.81 -22.30 6.69
N GLU A 37 -19.94 -21.43 7.24
CA GLU A 37 -20.14 -20.79 8.53
C GLU A 37 -20.91 -19.47 8.40
N ASN A 38 -20.53 -18.66 7.44
CA ASN A 38 -21.20 -17.39 7.16
C ASN A 38 -21.09 -17.02 5.66
N PRO A 39 -22.11 -17.33 4.87
CA PRO A 39 -22.11 -17.04 3.44
C PRO A 39 -22.15 -15.54 3.10
N TYR A 40 -22.40 -14.67 4.08
CA TYR A 40 -22.45 -13.21 3.90
C TYR A 40 -21.14 -12.51 4.28
N ALA A 41 -20.16 -13.23 4.80
CA ALA A 41 -18.87 -12.67 5.24
C ALA A 41 -17.71 -13.30 4.49
N LEU A 42 -17.82 -13.36 3.18
CA LEU A 42 -16.81 -13.95 2.29
C LEU A 42 -15.66 -12.98 2.01
N SER A 43 -14.54 -13.55 1.61
CA SER A 43 -13.49 -12.84 0.92
C SER A 43 -13.92 -12.55 -0.51
N MET A 44 -13.61 -11.37 -1.01
CA MET A 44 -13.95 -10.93 -2.35
C MET A 44 -12.73 -10.38 -3.08
N VAL A 45 -12.70 -10.60 -4.38
CA VAL A 45 -11.80 -9.94 -5.33
C VAL A 45 -12.63 -9.11 -6.27
N LEU A 46 -12.27 -7.84 -6.41
CA LEU A 46 -12.76 -6.99 -7.50
C LEU A 46 -11.69 -6.98 -8.59
N ASP A 47 -12.04 -7.52 -9.75
CA ASP A 47 -11.17 -7.58 -10.92
C ASP A 47 -11.63 -6.55 -11.96
N PHE A 48 -10.78 -5.56 -12.22
CA PHE A 48 -11.00 -4.48 -13.18
C PHE A 48 -10.34 -4.75 -14.54
N ASN A 49 -9.79 -5.93 -14.78
CA ASN A 49 -9.16 -6.29 -16.06
C ASN A 49 -10.18 -6.51 -17.20
N VAL A 50 -11.42 -6.73 -16.86
CA VAL A 50 -12.52 -6.96 -17.80
C VAL A 50 -13.34 -5.68 -18.01
N LEU A 51 -14.16 -5.67 -19.06
CA LEU A 51 -15.13 -4.59 -19.25
C LEU A 51 -16.19 -4.66 -18.14
N GLY A 52 -16.18 -3.68 -17.25
CA GLY A 52 -16.97 -3.68 -16.01
C GLY A 52 -16.12 -4.14 -14.82
N ILE A 53 -16.77 -4.69 -13.82
CA ILE A 53 -16.13 -5.24 -12.61
C ILE A 53 -16.52 -6.70 -12.51
N ASN A 54 -15.54 -7.59 -12.50
CA ASN A 54 -15.77 -8.99 -12.13
C ASN A 54 -15.61 -9.12 -10.61
N LEU A 55 -16.55 -9.82 -9.97
CA LEU A 55 -16.53 -10.05 -8.53
C LEU A 55 -16.48 -11.54 -8.26
N ASP A 56 -15.37 -12.00 -7.71
CA ASP A 56 -15.18 -13.37 -7.27
C ASP A 56 -15.21 -13.45 -5.73
N THR A 57 -15.77 -14.54 -5.22
CA THR A 57 -15.85 -14.81 -3.78
C THR A 57 -15.23 -16.15 -3.45
N PHE A 58 -14.39 -16.18 -2.40
CA PHE A 58 -13.71 -17.39 -1.98
C PHE A 58 -13.23 -17.30 -0.52
N TYR A 59 -12.70 -18.40 0.02
CA TYR A 59 -12.07 -18.42 1.33
C TYR A 59 -10.54 -18.29 1.17
N ARG A 60 -9.96 -17.23 1.71
CA ARG A 60 -8.49 -16.99 1.59
C ARG A 60 -7.69 -17.19 2.88
N GLY A 61 -8.35 -17.49 3.99
CA GLY A 61 -7.68 -17.65 5.29
C GLY A 61 -7.11 -16.33 5.86
N MET A 62 -7.55 -15.18 5.36
CA MET A 62 -7.06 -13.85 5.77
C MET A 62 -8.15 -12.80 5.56
N LYS A 63 -8.47 -12.03 6.61
CA LYS A 63 -9.43 -10.93 6.55
C LYS A 63 -8.74 -9.68 6.00
N MET A 64 -9.34 -9.07 5.00
CA MET A 64 -8.97 -7.75 4.48
C MET A 64 -9.89 -6.72 5.11
N GLY A 65 -9.48 -6.22 6.28
CA GLY A 65 -10.26 -5.30 7.10
C GLY A 65 -9.79 -3.85 6.96
N TYR A 66 -9.28 -3.34 8.05
CA TYR A 66 -8.80 -1.96 8.14
C TYR A 66 -7.56 -1.72 7.28
N PHE A 67 -6.57 -2.57 7.40
CA PHE A 67 -5.42 -2.57 6.51
C PHE A 67 -5.74 -3.43 5.29
N ASN A 68 -5.53 -2.85 4.13
CA ASN A 68 -5.80 -3.50 2.85
C ASN A 68 -4.84 -2.96 1.80
N ALA A 69 -3.93 -3.79 1.35
CA ALA A 69 -3.00 -3.46 0.28
C ALA A 69 -2.90 -4.64 -0.70
N SER A 70 -2.89 -4.33 -1.98
CA SER A 70 -2.65 -5.30 -3.05
C SER A 70 -1.89 -4.63 -4.20
N ILE A 71 -1.16 -5.42 -4.97
CA ILE A 71 -0.46 -4.95 -6.17
C ILE A 71 -0.56 -5.99 -7.27
N SER A 72 -0.78 -5.52 -8.50
CA SER A 72 -0.81 -6.30 -9.72
C SER A 72 0.36 -5.93 -10.63
N ASP A 73 0.67 -6.79 -11.59
CA ASP A 73 1.64 -6.48 -12.65
C ASP A 73 1.05 -5.57 -13.74
N VAL A 74 1.83 -5.29 -14.76
CA VAL A 74 1.42 -4.43 -15.89
C VAL A 74 0.24 -4.99 -16.68
N ASP A 75 0.00 -6.31 -16.62
CA ASP A 75 -1.10 -7.00 -17.28
C ASP A 75 -2.34 -7.09 -16.38
N GLY A 76 -2.21 -6.69 -15.10
CA GLY A 76 -3.27 -6.70 -14.11
C GLY A 76 -3.39 -8.01 -13.32
N LYS A 77 -2.41 -8.93 -13.43
CA LYS A 77 -2.37 -10.14 -12.62
C LYS A 77 -1.94 -9.79 -11.20
N LEU A 78 -2.72 -10.24 -10.21
CA LEU A 78 -2.38 -10.06 -8.80
C LEU A 78 -1.03 -10.70 -8.48
N LEU A 79 -0.12 -9.94 -7.90
CA LEU A 79 1.21 -10.39 -7.48
C LEU A 79 1.25 -10.78 -6.02
N VAL A 80 0.95 -9.82 -5.15
CA VAL A 80 0.90 -10.02 -3.70
C VAL A 80 -0.16 -9.13 -3.07
N TYR A 81 -0.58 -9.47 -1.85
CA TYR A 81 -1.48 -8.65 -1.05
C TYR A 81 -1.21 -8.84 0.45
N SER A 82 -1.68 -7.89 1.28
CA SER A 82 -1.45 -7.87 2.71
C SER A 82 -2.65 -7.29 3.47
N ASN A 83 -2.88 -7.82 4.66
CA ASN A 83 -3.80 -7.25 5.66
C ASN A 83 -3.04 -6.53 6.80
N GLY A 84 -1.76 -6.19 6.59
CA GLY A 84 -0.89 -5.57 7.57
C GLY A 84 -0.29 -6.52 8.61
N CYS A 85 -0.79 -7.75 8.71
CA CYS A 85 -0.23 -8.79 9.58
C CYS A 85 0.75 -9.71 8.84
N GLN A 86 0.46 -10.01 7.58
CA GLN A 86 1.22 -10.92 6.73
C GLN A 86 1.08 -10.54 5.25
N ILE A 87 1.98 -11.07 4.44
CA ILE A 87 1.92 -10.95 2.98
C ILE A 87 1.61 -12.32 2.39
N LYS A 88 0.75 -12.36 1.37
CA LYS A 88 0.44 -13.56 0.59
C LYS A 88 0.73 -13.35 -0.88
N ASN A 89 1.03 -14.45 -1.57
CA ASN A 89 1.12 -14.49 -3.03
C ASN A 89 -0.25 -14.26 -3.70
N GLY A 90 -0.25 -13.84 -4.95
CA GLY A 90 -1.46 -13.61 -5.73
C GLY A 90 -2.33 -14.85 -5.95
N ASP A 91 -1.77 -16.04 -5.84
CA ASP A 91 -2.49 -17.33 -5.83
C ASP A 91 -3.03 -17.72 -4.45
N HIS A 92 -2.94 -16.81 -3.48
CA HIS A 92 -3.40 -16.95 -2.10
C HIS A 92 -2.54 -17.86 -1.21
N SER A 93 -1.43 -18.40 -1.71
CA SER A 93 -0.46 -19.14 -0.91
C SER A 93 0.24 -18.23 0.11
N ASN A 94 0.65 -18.79 1.24
CA ASN A 94 1.40 -18.06 2.25
C ASN A 94 2.83 -17.82 1.79
N ILE A 95 3.34 -16.61 2.07
CA ILE A 95 4.78 -16.34 2.04
C ILE A 95 5.31 -16.60 3.44
N PRO A 96 6.16 -17.60 3.64
CA PRO A 96 6.71 -17.94 4.96
C PRO A 96 7.37 -16.74 5.63
N GLU A 97 7.34 -16.70 6.97
CA GLU A 97 7.99 -15.69 7.83
C GLU A 97 7.47 -14.24 7.69
N THR A 98 6.44 -13.99 6.86
CA THR A 98 5.85 -12.65 6.72
C THR A 98 4.88 -12.29 7.86
N MET A 99 4.54 -13.19 8.77
CA MET A 99 3.67 -12.89 9.91
C MET A 99 4.34 -11.91 10.87
N SER A 100 3.56 -11.00 11.49
CA SER A 100 4.04 -9.98 12.43
C SER A 100 4.95 -8.95 11.76
N LEU A 101 4.37 -8.16 10.85
CA LEU A 101 5.09 -7.14 10.08
C LEU A 101 5.41 -5.89 10.92
N SER A 102 4.57 -5.56 11.90
CA SER A 102 4.69 -4.36 12.73
C SER A 102 4.77 -4.72 14.21
N PRO A 103 5.86 -5.36 14.68
CA PRO A 103 5.93 -5.99 15.99
C PRO A 103 5.68 -4.99 17.13
N GLY A 104 4.82 -5.39 18.07
CA GLY A 104 4.39 -4.62 19.23
C GLY A 104 3.10 -5.17 19.83
N GLU A 105 2.53 -4.45 20.79
CA GLU A 105 1.32 -4.90 21.50
C GLU A 105 0.12 -5.00 20.55
N THR A 106 -0.06 -4.02 19.68
CA THR A 106 -1.12 -4.04 18.66
C THR A 106 -0.98 -5.23 17.71
N ASP A 107 0.24 -5.53 17.25
CA ASP A 107 0.51 -6.67 16.40
C ASP A 107 0.27 -7.99 17.12
N PHE A 108 0.68 -8.10 18.38
CA PHE A 108 0.40 -9.26 19.22
C PHE A 108 -1.10 -9.52 19.34
N GLU A 109 -1.89 -8.49 19.64
CA GLU A 109 -3.33 -8.61 19.83
C GLU A 109 -4.06 -8.97 18.51
N TRP A 110 -3.73 -8.27 17.43
CA TRP A 110 -4.49 -8.35 16.17
C TRP A 110 -3.93 -9.36 15.17
N CYS A 111 -2.64 -9.60 15.17
CA CYS A 111 -2.00 -10.48 14.19
C CYS A 111 -1.63 -11.85 14.76
N LEU A 112 -1.08 -11.90 15.98
CA LEU A 112 -0.63 -13.18 16.56
C LEU A 112 -1.73 -13.88 17.34
N SER A 113 -2.51 -13.17 18.16
CA SER A 113 -3.63 -13.75 18.92
C SER A 113 -4.85 -14.02 18.05
N ASN A 114 -5.04 -13.20 16.99
CA ASN A 114 -6.13 -13.32 16.03
C ASN A 114 -5.61 -13.25 14.58
N PRO A 115 -4.87 -14.25 14.10
CA PRO A 115 -4.09 -14.14 12.86
C PRO A 115 -4.90 -13.86 11.60
N SER A 116 -6.21 -14.06 11.63
CA SER A 116 -7.08 -13.72 10.50
C SER A 116 -7.64 -12.30 10.52
N SER A 117 -7.50 -11.55 11.63
CA SER A 117 -8.21 -10.27 11.82
C SER A 117 -7.68 -9.13 10.96
N GLY A 118 -6.38 -9.09 10.71
CA GLY A 118 -5.70 -7.98 10.05
C GLY A 118 -5.33 -6.84 10.99
N TYR A 119 -4.31 -6.09 10.64
CA TYR A 119 -3.81 -4.97 11.44
C TYR A 119 -4.81 -3.81 11.44
N PRO A 120 -5.13 -3.19 12.60
CA PRO A 120 -6.24 -2.25 12.72
C PRO A 120 -5.87 -0.82 12.26
N LYS A 121 -5.37 -0.69 11.03
CA LYS A 121 -4.88 0.58 10.48
C LYS A 121 -5.47 0.87 9.11
N PHE A 122 -6.23 1.97 8.99
CA PHE A 122 -6.69 2.47 7.69
C PHE A 122 -5.55 3.15 6.95
N GLU A 123 -5.42 2.89 5.64
CA GLU A 123 -4.39 3.50 4.79
C GLU A 123 -2.97 3.44 5.40
N GLY A 124 -2.73 2.43 6.24
CA GLY A 124 -1.49 2.27 7.01
C GLY A 124 -0.33 1.71 6.21
N GLY A 125 -0.51 1.44 4.93
CA GLY A 125 0.56 0.97 4.06
C GLY A 125 0.16 0.76 2.63
N LEU A 126 1.16 0.63 1.78
CA LEU A 126 1.00 0.40 0.34
C LEU A 126 2.16 -0.42 -0.23
N PHE A 127 1.93 -1.07 -1.35
CA PHE A 127 2.96 -1.78 -2.09
C PHE A 127 3.62 -0.89 -3.15
N ILE A 128 4.92 -1.07 -3.31
CA ILE A 128 5.73 -0.44 -4.36
C ILE A 128 6.57 -1.52 -5.02
N SER A 129 6.56 -1.57 -6.37
CA SER A 129 7.36 -2.53 -7.12
C SER A 129 8.65 -1.92 -7.67
N PHE A 130 9.67 -2.75 -7.77
CA PHE A 130 10.99 -2.45 -8.33
C PHE A 130 11.44 -3.54 -9.30
N PHE A 131 12.29 -3.18 -10.24
CA PHE A 131 12.95 -4.09 -11.18
C PHE A 131 11.97 -5.00 -11.93
N SER A 132 10.91 -4.40 -12.52
CA SER A 132 9.83 -5.14 -13.22
C SER A 132 9.23 -6.23 -12.32
N ASP A 133 8.82 -5.82 -11.12
CA ASP A 133 8.19 -6.65 -10.09
C ASP A 133 9.06 -7.79 -9.52
N SER A 134 10.39 -7.71 -9.72
CA SER A 134 11.31 -8.68 -9.11
C SER A 134 11.43 -8.50 -7.60
N ILE A 135 11.29 -7.26 -7.11
CA ILE A 135 11.23 -6.91 -5.68
C ILE A 135 10.01 -6.04 -5.45
N ILE A 136 9.21 -6.40 -4.45
CA ILE A 136 8.04 -5.63 -4.02
C ILE A 136 8.22 -5.26 -2.56
N LEU A 137 8.14 -3.95 -2.26
CA LEU A 137 8.15 -3.42 -0.90
C LEU A 137 6.71 -3.18 -0.44
N LEU A 138 6.39 -3.59 0.77
CA LEU A 138 5.24 -3.12 1.53
C LEU A 138 5.74 -2.05 2.51
N LEU A 139 5.30 -0.82 2.33
CA LEU A 139 5.40 0.21 3.37
C LEU A 139 4.31 -0.05 4.39
N HIS A 140 4.64 0.02 5.68
CA HIS A 140 3.65 -0.22 6.74
C HIS A 140 4.00 0.53 8.01
N GLN A 141 2.96 0.96 8.73
CA GLN A 141 3.08 1.68 9.99
C GLN A 141 2.92 0.75 11.19
N ARG A 142 3.54 1.13 12.30
CA ARG A 142 3.34 0.49 13.59
C ARG A 142 2.58 1.41 14.54
N ASP A 143 1.66 0.82 15.29
CA ASP A 143 1.04 1.44 16.45
C ASP A 143 1.75 1.01 17.73
N TYR A 144 1.99 1.97 18.59
CA TYR A 144 2.54 1.78 19.92
C TYR A 144 1.53 2.20 20.98
N VAL A 145 1.34 1.37 21.99
CA VAL A 145 0.44 1.65 23.12
C VAL A 145 1.20 2.32 24.23
N LEU A 146 0.82 3.56 24.55
CA LEU A 146 1.30 4.28 25.73
C LEU A 146 0.43 3.91 26.92
N SER A 147 1.05 3.50 28.04
CA SER A 147 0.34 2.98 29.20
C SER A 147 -0.25 4.05 30.12
N ASN A 148 0.30 5.27 30.12
CA ASN A 148 -0.15 6.32 31.04
C ASN A 148 -0.09 7.72 30.41
N PRO A 149 -1.19 8.34 30.02
CA PRO A 149 -2.52 7.72 29.86
C PRO A 149 -2.52 6.72 28.71
N THR A 150 -3.38 5.72 28.77
CA THR A 150 -3.51 4.73 27.69
C THR A 150 -3.94 5.42 26.41
N ARG A 151 -3.12 5.38 25.41
CA ARG A 151 -3.40 5.90 24.05
C ARG A 151 -2.55 5.16 23.02
N ILE A 152 -3.07 5.06 21.83
CA ILE A 152 -2.36 4.49 20.69
C ILE A 152 -1.74 5.64 19.89
N ILE A 153 -0.47 5.50 19.55
CA ILE A 153 0.25 6.41 18.66
C ILE A 153 0.87 5.60 17.52
N THR A 154 0.96 6.22 16.36
CA THR A 154 1.74 5.67 15.25
C THR A 154 3.18 6.16 15.44
N ASP A 155 4.09 5.26 15.78
CA ASP A 155 5.46 5.62 16.18
C ASP A 155 6.53 5.31 15.15
N SER A 156 6.20 4.53 14.13
CA SER A 156 7.18 4.10 13.14
C SER A 156 6.57 3.82 11.78
N LEU A 157 7.33 4.15 10.74
CA LEU A 157 7.14 3.68 9.38
C LEU A 157 8.25 2.69 9.05
N PHE A 158 7.88 1.51 8.59
CA PHE A 158 8.76 0.44 8.13
C PHE A 158 8.54 0.12 6.67
N TYR A 159 9.45 -0.66 6.11
CA TYR A 159 9.13 -1.51 4.96
C TYR A 159 9.46 -2.97 5.26
N SER A 160 8.72 -3.86 4.60
CA SER A 160 9.07 -5.26 4.42
C SER A 160 9.08 -5.56 2.93
N SER A 161 9.96 -6.41 2.46
CA SER A 161 10.06 -6.71 1.03
C SER A 161 9.99 -8.19 0.75
N VAL A 162 9.43 -8.49 -0.41
CA VAL A 162 9.41 -9.84 -0.98
C VAL A 162 10.11 -9.81 -2.32
N GLN A 163 10.79 -10.89 -2.66
CA GLN A 163 11.52 -11.07 -3.90
C GLN A 163 10.92 -12.23 -4.69
N ARG A 164 10.87 -12.08 -6.02
CA ARG A 164 10.40 -13.13 -6.92
C ARG A 164 11.36 -14.31 -6.91
N ASP A 165 10.79 -15.50 -6.74
CA ASP A 165 11.45 -16.79 -6.87
C ASP A 165 10.56 -17.71 -7.74
N GLY A 166 10.91 -17.84 -9.00
CA GLY A 166 10.05 -18.47 -10.00
C GLY A 166 8.71 -17.74 -10.18
N ASP A 167 7.61 -18.46 -9.97
CA ASP A 167 6.25 -17.92 -10.09
C ASP A 167 5.70 -17.38 -8.76
N GLN A 168 6.46 -17.47 -7.68
CA GLN A 168 6.10 -17.07 -6.33
C GLN A 168 6.98 -15.94 -5.82
N TYR A 169 6.61 -15.39 -4.67
CA TYR A 169 7.43 -14.47 -3.90
C TYR A 169 7.86 -15.12 -2.59
N VAL A 170 9.06 -14.79 -2.15
CA VAL A 170 9.63 -15.18 -0.85
C VAL A 170 10.01 -13.92 -0.07
N LEU A 171 10.06 -14.01 1.26
CA LEU A 171 10.50 -12.92 2.11
C LEU A 171 11.96 -12.56 1.78
N HIS A 172 12.24 -11.28 1.57
CA HIS A 172 13.59 -10.74 1.35
C HIS A 172 14.08 -9.97 2.57
N GLU A 173 13.33 -8.95 2.98
CA GLU A 173 13.60 -8.17 4.20
C GLU A 173 12.32 -7.97 5.00
N LYS A 174 12.44 -7.87 6.32
CA LYS A 174 11.28 -7.73 7.20
C LYS A 174 11.49 -6.60 8.20
N THR A 175 10.48 -5.72 8.32
CA THR A 175 10.40 -4.70 9.38
C THR A 175 11.63 -3.79 9.41
N VAL A 176 12.09 -3.35 8.23
CA VAL A 176 13.22 -2.43 8.12
C VAL A 176 12.75 -1.02 8.45
N PRO A 177 13.35 -0.32 9.43
CA PRO A 177 12.90 1.00 9.83
C PRO A 177 13.24 2.08 8.79
N ILE A 178 12.30 2.98 8.54
CA ILE A 178 12.46 4.15 7.68
C ILE A 178 12.47 5.44 8.52
N VAL A 179 11.40 5.65 9.30
CA VAL A 179 11.22 6.83 10.17
C VAL A 179 10.64 6.36 11.49
N GLY A 180 11.22 6.86 12.59
CA GLY A 180 10.68 6.72 13.94
C GLY A 180 10.34 8.11 14.48
N ASP A 181 9.06 8.41 14.68
CA ASP A 181 8.55 9.66 15.22
C ASP A 181 7.06 9.51 15.56
N ASN A 182 6.41 10.57 16.09
CA ASN A 182 4.97 10.59 16.26
C ASN A 182 4.28 10.89 14.93
N LEU A 183 3.99 9.84 14.19
CA LEU A 183 3.49 9.93 12.80
C LEU A 183 1.97 10.10 12.75
N THR A 184 1.48 10.62 11.63
CA THR A 184 0.06 10.58 11.34
C THR A 184 -0.37 9.14 11.08
N ASP A 185 -1.57 8.83 11.52
CA ASP A 185 -2.19 7.53 11.38
C ASP A 185 -2.68 7.33 9.94
N GLY A 186 -2.13 6.37 9.21
CA GLY A 186 -2.38 6.21 7.79
C GLY A 186 -1.71 7.30 6.93
N ASN A 187 -2.31 7.56 5.78
CA ASN A 187 -1.88 8.57 4.80
C ASN A 187 -0.44 8.35 4.27
N VAL A 188 -0.04 7.10 4.14
CA VAL A 188 1.22 6.73 3.49
C VAL A 188 0.98 6.72 1.99
N GLU A 189 1.60 7.66 1.28
CA GLU A 189 1.42 7.81 -0.17
C GLU A 189 2.76 7.84 -0.89
N ALA A 190 2.77 7.31 -2.10
CA ALA A 190 3.96 7.27 -2.94
C ALA A 190 3.68 7.70 -4.38
N VAL A 191 4.69 8.27 -5.00
CA VAL A 191 4.68 8.67 -6.41
C VAL A 191 6.04 8.35 -7.06
N LYS A 192 6.02 8.02 -8.34
CA LYS A 192 7.25 7.79 -9.10
C LYS A 192 8.11 9.06 -9.12
N ALA A 193 9.39 8.90 -8.81
CA ALA A 193 10.36 9.98 -8.95
C ALA A 193 10.70 10.21 -10.43
N SER A 194 11.28 11.37 -10.75
CA SER A 194 11.85 11.64 -12.09
C SER A 194 13.02 10.72 -12.44
N LYS A 195 13.71 10.19 -11.43
CA LYS A 195 14.74 9.16 -11.60
C LYS A 195 14.04 7.82 -11.88
N PRO A 196 14.32 7.14 -13.01
CA PRO A 196 13.72 5.85 -13.31
C PRO A 196 13.96 4.81 -12.22
N GLY A 197 12.90 4.10 -11.84
CA GLY A 197 12.94 3.07 -10.81
C GLY A 197 12.97 3.57 -9.36
N ALA A 198 12.87 4.89 -9.14
CA ALA A 198 12.81 5.48 -7.83
C ALA A 198 11.39 5.99 -7.50
N TRP A 199 11.09 6.11 -6.19
CA TRP A 199 9.81 6.56 -5.67
C TRP A 199 9.99 7.57 -4.54
N TRP A 200 9.15 8.60 -4.55
CA TRP A 200 8.96 9.47 -3.41
C TRP A 200 7.81 8.96 -2.55
N VAL A 201 8.04 8.92 -1.24
CA VAL A 201 7.02 8.59 -0.23
C VAL A 201 6.87 9.81 0.69
N ILE A 202 5.64 10.16 1.01
CA ILE A 202 5.33 11.24 1.96
C ILE A 202 4.66 10.64 3.19
N GLN A 203 5.17 11.02 4.37
CA GLN A 203 4.61 10.68 5.68
C GLN A 203 4.54 11.93 6.55
N GLY A 204 3.38 12.25 7.09
CA GLY A 204 3.20 13.40 7.98
C GLY A 204 3.55 13.07 9.43
N GLU A 205 4.04 14.07 10.17
CA GLU A 205 4.13 14.06 11.62
C GLU A 205 2.80 14.52 12.24
N LYS A 206 2.39 13.85 13.32
CA LYS A 206 1.12 14.12 14.00
C LYS A 206 1.22 15.40 14.83
N ASN A 207 0.17 16.22 14.84
CA ASN A 207 0.09 17.51 15.51
C ASN A 207 1.20 18.49 15.10
N SER A 208 1.57 18.45 13.82
CA SER A 208 2.66 19.22 13.25
C SER A 208 2.33 19.64 11.83
N ASN A 209 3.11 20.55 11.27
CA ASN A 209 3.16 20.84 9.85
C ASN A 209 4.41 20.21 9.18
N ARG A 210 5.06 19.28 9.86
CA ARG A 210 6.26 18.62 9.39
C ARG A 210 5.90 17.35 8.61
N TYR A 211 6.54 17.19 7.46
CA TYR A 211 6.40 16.03 6.59
C TYR A 211 7.78 15.43 6.34
N PHE A 212 7.84 14.10 6.39
CA PHE A 212 8.98 13.32 5.96
C PHE A 212 8.83 13.01 4.48
N SER A 213 9.81 13.41 3.69
CA SER A 213 9.95 13.04 2.28
C SER A 213 11.06 11.98 2.18
N ILE A 214 10.70 10.82 1.69
CA ILE A 214 11.54 9.62 1.68
C ILE A 214 11.76 9.24 0.22
N LEU A 215 13.01 9.20 -0.21
CA LEU A 215 13.38 8.65 -1.52
C LEU A 215 13.70 7.17 -1.37
N LEU A 216 12.94 6.35 -2.07
CA LEU A 216 13.23 4.93 -2.25
C LEU A 216 13.88 4.74 -3.61
N ASP A 217 15.04 4.14 -3.65
CA ASP A 217 15.78 3.79 -4.87
C ASP A 217 16.37 2.40 -4.74
N SER A 218 16.33 1.65 -5.84
CA SER A 218 16.86 0.29 -5.85
C SER A 218 16.33 -0.60 -4.73
N ALA A 219 15.02 -0.46 -4.44
CA ALA A 219 14.27 -1.21 -3.42
C ALA A 219 14.76 -0.98 -1.98
N ARG A 220 15.35 0.17 -1.69
CA ARG A 220 15.79 0.57 -0.35
C ARG A 220 15.61 2.06 -0.11
N VAL A 221 15.75 2.47 1.15
CA VAL A 221 15.78 3.89 1.51
C VAL A 221 17.12 4.50 1.05
N ASP A 222 17.04 5.51 0.19
CA ASP A 222 18.20 6.29 -0.25
C ASP A 222 18.35 7.55 0.61
N THR A 223 17.28 8.31 0.78
CA THR A 223 17.31 9.59 1.51
C THR A 223 16.01 9.81 2.28
N VAL A 224 16.12 10.36 3.48
CA VAL A 224 15.00 10.84 4.29
C VAL A 224 15.31 12.28 4.71
N PHE A 225 14.40 13.19 4.45
CA PHE A 225 14.46 14.55 4.98
C PHE A 225 13.08 15.00 5.47
N ALA A 226 13.06 15.98 6.37
CA ALA A 226 11.84 16.54 6.90
C ALA A 226 11.73 18.01 6.57
N GLN A 227 10.52 18.46 6.24
CA GLN A 227 10.22 19.84 5.93
C GLN A 227 8.90 20.27 6.56
N ALA A 228 8.81 21.54 6.98
CA ALA A 228 7.57 22.13 7.46
C ALA A 228 6.83 22.79 6.30
N ILE A 229 5.57 22.42 6.10
CA ILE A 229 4.74 22.95 4.98
C ILE A 229 3.33 23.25 5.50
N GLY A 230 2.87 24.46 5.25
CA GLY A 230 1.52 24.88 5.61
C GLY A 230 1.31 25.04 7.11
N ASP A 231 0.05 24.94 7.53
CA ASP A 231 -0.35 25.11 8.93
C ASP A 231 -0.18 23.79 9.71
N THR A 232 0.00 23.95 11.03
CA THR A 232 0.01 22.79 11.93
C THR A 232 -1.33 22.06 11.90
N THR A 233 -1.27 20.75 11.69
CA THR A 233 -2.46 19.88 11.79
C THR A 233 -2.65 19.44 13.23
N TYR A 234 -3.85 19.63 13.77
CA TYR A 234 -4.19 19.28 15.14
C TYR A 234 -5.00 17.99 15.21
N TRP A 235 -5.35 17.59 16.41
CA TRP A 235 -6.17 16.45 16.81
C TRP A 235 -7.21 16.01 15.78
N GLY A 236 -7.31 14.72 15.53
CA GLY A 236 -8.24 14.15 14.55
C GLY A 236 -7.64 14.00 13.15
N SER A 237 -6.41 14.44 12.94
CA SER A 237 -5.69 14.21 11.68
C SER A 237 -5.24 12.75 11.50
N ALA A 238 -5.75 11.86 12.33
CA ALA A 238 -5.33 10.47 12.38
C ALA A 238 -5.97 9.60 11.30
N SER A 239 -7.08 10.02 10.72
CA SER A 239 -7.72 9.28 9.64
C SER A 239 -8.20 10.28 8.60
N GLY A 240 -7.61 10.27 7.46
CA GLY A 240 -7.94 11.10 6.32
C GLY A 240 -7.37 10.46 5.09
N GLN A 241 -7.70 10.96 3.94
CA GLN A 241 -7.16 10.50 2.68
C GLN A 241 -6.04 11.44 2.23
N ALA A 242 -4.97 10.86 1.71
CA ALA A 242 -3.93 11.58 1.01
C ALA A 242 -3.84 11.06 -0.44
N VAL A 243 -3.37 11.90 -1.35
CA VAL A 243 -3.24 11.54 -2.75
C VAL A 243 -2.24 12.46 -3.45
N PHE A 244 -1.50 11.92 -4.39
CA PHE A 244 -0.75 12.70 -5.37
C PHE A 244 -1.60 12.99 -6.61
N SER A 245 -1.35 14.16 -7.25
CA SER A 245 -1.87 14.40 -8.59
C SER A 245 -1.32 13.35 -9.59
N PRO A 246 -2.04 13.06 -10.69
CA PRO A 246 -1.60 12.05 -11.66
C PRO A 246 -0.21 12.28 -12.25
N ASP A 247 0.24 13.53 -12.32
CA ASP A 247 1.58 13.94 -12.76
C ASP A 247 2.63 13.95 -11.64
N GLY A 248 2.21 13.65 -10.39
CA GLY A 248 3.07 13.64 -9.21
C GLY A 248 3.53 15.01 -8.72
N SER A 249 3.06 16.12 -9.32
CA SER A 249 3.52 17.47 -9.00
C SER A 249 2.89 18.06 -7.73
N MET A 250 1.74 17.54 -7.30
CA MET A 250 1.01 18.02 -6.14
C MET A 250 0.67 16.86 -5.20
N TYR A 251 0.71 17.15 -3.90
CA TYR A 251 0.23 16.28 -2.83
C TYR A 251 -0.93 16.97 -2.11
N ALA A 252 -2.02 16.26 -1.96
CA ALA A 252 -3.18 16.72 -1.22
C ALA A 252 -3.49 15.77 -0.07
N ARG A 253 -3.83 16.32 1.08
CA ARG A 253 -4.24 15.56 2.25
C ARG A 253 -5.48 16.19 2.87
N TYR A 254 -6.46 15.37 3.18
CA TYR A 254 -7.65 15.79 3.90
C TYR A 254 -7.49 15.42 5.39
N ASN A 255 -7.72 16.41 6.26
CA ASN A 255 -7.74 16.22 7.71
C ASN A 255 -9.12 16.55 8.24
N PHE A 256 -9.69 15.66 9.06
CA PHE A 256 -10.86 16.01 9.85
C PHE A 256 -10.48 17.06 10.90
N LYS A 257 -11.28 18.09 11.05
CA LYS A 257 -11.19 19.05 12.17
C LYS A 257 -12.10 18.61 13.30
#